data_338361d379fb51be3857582f63f4b3bc
#
_entry.id   338361d379fb51be3857582f63f4b3bc
#
_cell.length_a   1.000
_cell.length_b   1.000
_cell.length_c   1.000
_cell.angle_alpha   90.00
_cell.angle_beta   90.00
_cell.angle_gamma   90.00
#
_symmetry.space_group_name_H-M   'P 1'
#
loop_
_entity.id
_entity.type
_entity.pdbx_description
1 polymer ?
#
loop_
_entity_poly.entity_id
_entity_poly.type
_entity_poly.pdbx_seq_one_letter_code
_entity_poly.pdbx_strand_id
1 'polypeptide(L)'
;MKYDIKNLDSQKVGSIILNKDIFGLPIRKDILKNVIHWQLTNKRQGSHKVKTRSAVIGTSAKAFKQKGTGKARRGNLKTNILRGGGVTHGPVVRKHKIKLPKKIRKLGLKIALSVKEKEKKIIIIDNFQQIKSQQKKYQKK
;
A
#
# COMPACT_ATOMS: atom_id res chain seq x y z
N MET A 1 -8.92 -28.79 15.22
CA MET A 1 -10.11 -28.17 14.59
C MET A 1 -10.40 -28.94 13.31
N LYS A 2 -11.56 -29.59 13.23
CA LYS A 2 -11.94 -30.42 12.06
C LYS A 2 -12.78 -29.58 11.11
N TYR A 3 -12.41 -29.54 9.82
CA TYR A 3 -13.12 -28.81 8.77
C TYR A 3 -13.48 -29.75 7.63
N ASP A 4 -14.64 -29.50 7.03
CA ASP A 4 -15.09 -30.26 5.86
C ASP A 4 -14.48 -29.66 4.59
N ILE A 5 -13.97 -30.53 3.73
CA ILE A 5 -13.49 -30.19 2.38
C ILE A 5 -14.70 -30.28 1.46
N LYS A 6 -14.97 -29.22 0.68
CA LYS A 6 -16.08 -29.12 -0.26
C LYS A 6 -15.57 -29.11 -1.70
N ASN A 7 -16.35 -29.63 -2.63
CA ASN A 7 -16.15 -29.40 -4.05
C ASN A 7 -16.77 -28.05 -4.48
N LEU A 8 -16.68 -27.69 -5.74
CA LEU A 8 -17.28 -26.48 -6.29
C LEU A 8 -18.81 -26.46 -6.22
N ASP A 9 -19.45 -27.63 -6.16
CA ASP A 9 -20.92 -27.82 -6.01
C ASP A 9 -21.35 -27.79 -4.53
N SER A 10 -20.45 -27.35 -3.62
CA SER A 10 -20.69 -27.29 -2.17
C SER A 10 -20.91 -28.64 -1.48
N GLN A 11 -20.69 -29.78 -2.17
CA GLN A 11 -20.80 -31.12 -1.59
C GLN A 11 -19.54 -31.44 -0.78
N LYS A 12 -19.71 -32.17 0.32
CA LYS A 12 -18.61 -32.61 1.17
C LYS A 12 -17.88 -33.79 0.52
N VAL A 13 -16.61 -33.62 0.26
CA VAL A 13 -15.69 -34.62 -0.31
C VAL A 13 -14.87 -35.32 0.76
N GLY A 14 -14.51 -34.60 1.82
CA GLY A 14 -13.65 -35.12 2.88
C GLY A 14 -13.60 -34.23 4.10
N SER A 15 -12.63 -34.48 4.98
CA SER A 15 -12.39 -33.63 6.15
C SER A 15 -10.88 -33.50 6.42
N ILE A 16 -10.45 -32.35 6.90
CA ILE A 16 -9.07 -32.06 7.28
C ILE A 16 -9.01 -31.53 8.71
N ILE A 17 -7.92 -31.81 9.41
CA ILE A 17 -7.63 -31.27 10.74
C ILE A 17 -6.66 -30.11 10.58
N LEU A 18 -7.12 -28.89 10.92
CA LEU A 18 -6.27 -27.69 10.90
C LEU A 18 -5.31 -27.70 12.10
N ASN A 19 -4.05 -27.30 11.84
CA ASN A 19 -3.01 -27.22 12.86
C ASN A 19 -3.31 -26.08 13.85
N LYS A 20 -3.34 -26.38 15.15
CA LYS A 20 -3.58 -25.41 16.24
C LYS A 20 -2.51 -24.32 16.32
N ASP A 21 -1.27 -24.60 15.95
CA ASP A 21 -0.16 -23.62 15.97
C ASP A 21 -0.31 -22.51 14.91
N ILE A 22 -1.26 -22.68 13.98
CA ILE A 22 -1.52 -21.72 12.92
C ILE A 22 -2.90 -21.07 13.09
N PHE A 23 -3.92 -21.88 13.40
CA PHE A 23 -5.32 -21.45 13.42
C PHE A 23 -5.87 -21.27 14.85
N GLY A 24 -5.12 -21.65 15.89
CA GLY A 24 -5.56 -21.61 17.29
C GLY A 24 -4.88 -20.51 18.13
N LEU A 25 -4.24 -19.52 17.53
CA LEU A 25 -3.52 -18.49 18.26
C LEU A 25 -4.45 -17.46 18.93
N PRO A 26 -4.05 -16.90 20.09
CA PRO A 26 -4.78 -15.82 20.72
C PRO A 26 -4.83 -14.59 19.83
N ILE A 27 -5.97 -13.90 19.81
CA ILE A 27 -6.19 -12.73 18.96
C ILE A 27 -5.45 -11.53 19.56
N ARG A 28 -4.44 -11.03 18.84
CA ARG A 28 -3.65 -9.83 19.17
C ARG A 28 -3.88 -8.74 18.15
N LYS A 29 -4.77 -7.80 18.51
CA LYS A 29 -5.15 -6.66 17.65
C LYS A 29 -3.98 -5.72 17.37
N ASP A 30 -3.06 -5.55 18.32
CA ASP A 30 -1.84 -4.75 18.20
C ASP A 30 -0.95 -5.22 17.04
N ILE A 31 -0.70 -6.52 16.95
CA ILE A 31 0.10 -7.12 15.88
C ILE A 31 -0.60 -6.96 14.53
N LEU A 32 -1.91 -7.23 14.45
CA LEU A 32 -2.70 -7.05 13.22
C LEU A 32 -2.66 -5.59 12.75
N LYS A 33 -2.83 -4.62 13.65
CA LYS A 33 -2.73 -3.18 13.35
C LYS A 33 -1.36 -2.86 12.73
N ASN A 34 -0.27 -3.36 13.32
CA ASN A 34 1.07 -3.09 12.82
C ASN A 34 1.31 -3.69 11.42
N VAL A 35 0.79 -4.90 11.15
CA VAL A 35 0.90 -5.53 9.82
C VAL A 35 0.07 -4.77 8.78
N ILE A 36 -1.16 -4.38 9.11
CA ILE A 36 -2.02 -3.59 8.21
C ILE A 36 -1.37 -2.24 7.92
N HIS A 37 -0.89 -1.54 8.95
CA HIS A 37 -0.19 -0.26 8.78
C HIS A 37 1.04 -0.41 7.88
N TRP A 38 1.85 -1.45 8.09
CA TRP A 38 2.98 -1.78 7.24
C TRP A 38 2.56 -2.00 5.79
N GLN A 39 1.51 -2.75 5.52
CA GLN A 39 1.02 -3.01 4.16
C GLN A 39 0.52 -1.73 3.48
N LEU A 40 -0.33 -0.94 4.16
CA LEU A 40 -0.89 0.29 3.63
C LEU A 40 0.20 1.33 3.33
N THR A 41 1.16 1.49 4.25
CA THR A 41 2.26 2.43 4.07
C THR A 41 3.17 2.02 2.91
N ASN A 42 3.44 0.73 2.74
CA ASN A 42 4.25 0.22 1.63
C ASN A 42 3.54 0.29 0.26
N LYS A 43 2.20 0.31 0.23
CA LYS A 43 1.41 0.52 -1.00
C LYS A 43 1.41 1.98 -1.44
N ARG A 44 1.71 2.92 -0.54
CA ARG A 44 1.70 4.34 -0.84
C ARG A 44 2.80 4.70 -1.84
N GLN A 45 2.44 5.23 -2.99
CA GLN A 45 3.34 5.53 -4.09
C GLN A 45 4.31 6.69 -3.78
N GLY A 46 3.86 7.71 -3.06
CA GLY A 46 4.67 8.86 -2.65
C GLY A 46 5.13 9.76 -3.80
N SER A 47 4.30 9.91 -4.84
CA SER A 47 4.59 10.69 -6.06
C SER A 47 4.41 12.19 -5.91
N HIS A 48 4.06 12.68 -4.71
CA HIS A 48 3.89 14.10 -4.42
C HIS A 48 5.21 14.87 -4.59
N LYS A 49 5.18 15.96 -5.35
CA LYS A 49 6.34 16.80 -5.62
C LYS A 49 5.91 18.24 -5.88
N VAL A 50 6.64 19.19 -5.34
CA VAL A 50 6.55 20.61 -5.70
C VAL A 50 7.74 21.02 -6.56
N LYS A 51 7.59 22.11 -7.30
CA LYS A 51 8.70 22.71 -8.05
C LYS A 51 9.53 23.59 -7.11
N THR A 52 10.80 23.26 -6.95
CA THR A 52 11.79 24.10 -6.29
C THR A 52 12.19 25.28 -7.19
N ARG A 53 12.88 26.26 -6.66
CA ARG A 53 13.38 27.42 -7.42
C ARG A 53 14.14 27.03 -8.70
N SER A 54 14.92 25.97 -8.65
CA SER A 54 15.65 25.45 -9.82
C SER A 54 14.76 24.78 -10.84
N ALA A 55 13.66 24.14 -10.41
CA ALA A 55 12.74 23.40 -11.27
C ALA A 55 11.67 24.29 -11.93
N VAL A 56 11.48 25.53 -11.48
CA VAL A 56 10.58 26.50 -12.12
C VAL A 56 11.24 27.02 -13.41
N ILE A 57 10.49 26.94 -14.52
CA ILE A 57 10.91 27.45 -15.82
C ILE A 57 10.89 28.97 -15.80
N GLY A 58 11.93 29.61 -16.31
CA GLY A 58 12.06 31.07 -16.38
C GLY A 58 13.53 31.50 -16.33
N THR A 59 13.77 32.78 -16.58
CA THR A 59 15.13 33.38 -16.53
C THR A 59 15.71 33.32 -15.12
N SER A 60 17.02 33.13 -15.03
CA SER A 60 17.78 33.21 -13.79
C SER A 60 18.42 34.59 -13.63
N ALA A 61 18.30 35.48 -14.63
CA ALA A 61 18.86 36.81 -14.60
C ALA A 61 18.22 37.68 -13.50
N LYS A 62 18.95 38.70 -13.08
CA LYS A 62 18.45 39.71 -12.13
C LYS A 62 17.30 40.48 -12.76
N ALA A 63 16.20 40.65 -12.04
CA ALA A 63 14.96 41.24 -12.57
C ALA A 63 15.16 42.70 -13.02
N PHE A 64 15.95 43.49 -12.30
CA PHE A 64 16.27 44.88 -12.58
C PHE A 64 17.53 45.34 -11.81
N LYS A 65 18.02 46.55 -12.10
CA LYS A 65 19.20 47.14 -11.48
C LYS A 65 19.05 47.20 -9.95
N GLN A 66 20.19 47.12 -9.23
CA GLN A 66 20.26 47.10 -7.78
C GLN A 66 19.72 48.38 -7.11
N LYS A 67 19.92 49.54 -7.74
CA LYS A 67 19.51 50.87 -7.28
C LYS A 67 18.91 51.69 -8.43
N GLY A 68 18.21 52.79 -8.12
CA GLY A 68 17.66 53.71 -9.12
C GLY A 68 16.29 53.30 -9.71
N THR A 69 15.59 52.28 -9.16
CA THR A 69 14.29 51.84 -9.67
C THR A 69 13.11 52.20 -8.75
N GLY A 70 13.37 52.70 -7.55
CA GLY A 70 12.34 52.95 -6.52
C GLY A 70 11.61 51.67 -6.02
N LYS A 71 11.95 50.47 -6.55
CA LYS A 71 11.34 49.17 -6.20
C LYS A 71 12.20 48.43 -5.18
N ALA A 72 11.57 47.51 -4.44
CA ALA A 72 12.27 46.58 -3.55
C ALA A 72 13.33 45.81 -4.33
N ARG A 73 14.53 45.68 -3.75
CA ARG A 73 15.65 44.97 -4.37
C ARG A 73 15.25 43.49 -4.63
N ARG A 74 15.44 43.03 -5.86
CA ARG A 74 15.10 41.67 -6.30
C ARG A 74 16.29 41.02 -7.00
N GLY A 75 16.48 39.76 -6.77
CA GLY A 75 17.38 38.93 -7.56
C GLY A 75 16.60 38.24 -8.69
N ASN A 76 16.54 36.93 -8.63
CA ASN A 76 15.85 36.10 -9.60
C ASN A 76 14.33 36.13 -9.34
N LEU A 77 13.51 36.17 -10.41
CA LEU A 77 12.06 36.14 -10.34
C LEU A 77 11.49 34.79 -9.90
N LYS A 78 12.28 33.71 -9.94
CA LYS A 78 11.87 32.36 -9.50
C LYS A 78 11.97 32.13 -7.99
N THR A 79 12.31 33.15 -7.21
CA THR A 79 12.42 32.99 -5.74
C THR A 79 11.07 32.75 -5.10
N ASN A 80 11.09 32.00 -3.99
CA ASN A 80 9.91 31.57 -3.22
C ASN A 80 9.06 32.73 -2.64
N ILE A 81 9.62 33.93 -2.53
CA ILE A 81 8.93 35.14 -2.03
C ILE A 81 7.98 35.72 -3.09
N LEU A 82 8.16 35.36 -4.37
CA LEU A 82 7.40 35.91 -5.47
C LEU A 82 6.27 34.98 -5.91
N ARG A 83 5.17 35.55 -6.41
CA ARG A 83 4.11 34.77 -7.09
C ARG A 83 4.72 34.05 -8.30
N GLY A 84 4.39 32.77 -8.44
CA GLY A 84 4.98 31.91 -9.48
C GLY A 84 6.39 31.44 -9.20
N GLY A 85 7.00 31.82 -8.07
CA GLY A 85 8.28 31.30 -7.61
C GLY A 85 8.22 29.86 -7.12
N GLY A 86 9.39 29.26 -6.87
CA GLY A 86 9.49 27.90 -6.38
C GLY A 86 9.10 27.77 -4.91
N VAL A 87 8.76 26.57 -4.49
CA VAL A 87 8.44 26.24 -3.09
C VAL A 87 9.73 25.82 -2.36
N THR A 88 9.92 26.33 -1.14
CA THR A 88 11.02 25.94 -0.25
C THR A 88 10.53 24.90 0.73
N HIS A 89 11.34 23.85 0.98
CA HIS A 89 11.01 22.76 1.90
C HIS A 89 9.66 22.05 1.64
N GLY A 90 9.16 22.10 0.40
CA GLY A 90 7.94 21.38 0.02
C GLY A 90 8.15 19.89 -0.13
N PRO A 91 7.04 19.13 -0.33
CA PRO A 91 7.12 17.69 -0.48
C PRO A 91 7.93 17.28 -1.71
N VAL A 92 8.70 16.20 -1.55
CA VAL A 92 9.51 15.57 -2.61
C VAL A 92 9.09 14.13 -2.79
N VAL A 93 9.29 13.58 -3.97
CA VAL A 93 9.04 12.16 -4.25
C VAL A 93 9.87 11.30 -3.31
N ARG A 94 9.20 10.48 -2.51
CA ARG A 94 9.86 9.54 -1.60
C ARG A 94 9.07 8.24 -1.44
N LYS A 95 9.78 7.17 -1.18
CA LYS A 95 9.17 5.88 -0.82
C LYS A 95 8.78 5.89 0.67
N HIS A 96 7.53 5.60 0.97
CA HIS A 96 7.01 5.51 2.35
C HIS A 96 7.24 4.12 2.98
N LYS A 97 8.28 3.40 2.55
CA LYS A 97 8.56 2.04 3.03
C LYS A 97 8.92 2.02 4.51
N ILE A 98 8.19 1.21 5.27
CA ILE A 98 8.48 0.87 6.66
C ILE A 98 8.99 -0.58 6.70
N LYS A 99 9.99 -0.84 7.53
CA LYS A 99 10.47 -2.21 7.79
C LYS A 99 9.67 -2.83 8.92
N LEU A 100 9.17 -4.05 8.73
CA LEU A 100 8.57 -4.87 9.77
C LEU A 100 9.29 -6.22 9.81
N PRO A 101 9.75 -6.70 10.99
CA PRO A 101 10.46 -7.96 11.13
C PRO A 101 9.69 -9.13 10.54
N LYS A 102 10.40 -10.06 9.87
CA LYS A 102 9.78 -11.24 9.22
C LYS A 102 8.97 -12.08 10.21
N LYS A 103 9.47 -12.23 11.45
CA LYS A 103 8.78 -12.97 12.53
C LYS A 103 7.41 -12.37 12.85
N ILE A 104 7.31 -11.03 12.96
CA ILE A 104 6.04 -10.32 13.24
C ILE A 104 5.07 -10.46 12.09
N ARG A 105 5.54 -10.39 10.82
CA ARG A 105 4.68 -10.61 9.64
C ARG A 105 4.10 -12.01 9.61
N LYS A 106 4.92 -13.05 9.87
CA LYS A 106 4.46 -14.45 9.97
C LYS A 106 3.43 -14.62 11.10
N LEU A 107 3.72 -14.04 12.28
CA LEU A 107 2.80 -14.10 13.41
C LEU A 107 1.48 -13.39 13.11
N GLY A 108 1.52 -12.21 12.49
CA GLY A 108 0.31 -11.49 12.08
C GLY A 108 -0.55 -12.29 11.09
N LEU A 109 0.05 -12.99 10.12
CA LEU A 109 -0.69 -13.88 9.21
C LEU A 109 -1.36 -15.03 9.96
N LYS A 110 -0.64 -15.70 10.86
CA LYS A 110 -1.21 -16.78 11.69
C LYS A 110 -2.38 -16.28 12.53
N ILE A 111 -2.25 -15.10 13.18
CA ILE A 111 -3.33 -14.50 13.97
C ILE A 111 -4.53 -14.17 13.08
N ALA A 112 -4.31 -13.61 11.87
CA ALA A 112 -5.41 -13.32 10.94
C ALA A 112 -6.18 -14.58 10.54
N LEU A 113 -5.48 -15.71 10.28
CA LEU A 113 -6.10 -17.00 10.02
C LEU A 113 -6.88 -17.53 11.23
N SER A 114 -6.31 -17.39 12.45
CA SER A 114 -6.98 -17.78 13.69
C SER A 114 -8.27 -16.97 13.95
N VAL A 115 -8.29 -15.67 13.59
CA VAL A 115 -9.51 -14.85 13.65
C VAL A 115 -10.57 -15.38 12.70
N LYS A 116 -10.18 -15.69 11.44
CA LYS A 116 -11.11 -16.23 10.44
C LYS A 116 -11.65 -17.61 10.82
N GLU A 117 -10.83 -18.42 11.46
CA GLU A 117 -11.26 -19.72 12.00
C GLU A 117 -12.31 -19.53 13.10
N LYS A 118 -12.03 -18.65 14.08
CA LYS A 118 -12.95 -18.36 15.18
C LYS A 118 -14.30 -17.78 14.69
N GLU A 119 -14.27 -16.98 13.61
CA GLU A 119 -15.47 -16.46 12.96
C GLU A 119 -16.17 -17.49 12.05
N LYS A 120 -15.63 -18.72 11.92
CA LYS A 120 -16.12 -19.78 11.01
C LYS A 120 -16.21 -19.31 9.53
N LYS A 121 -15.32 -18.43 9.12
CA LYS A 121 -15.26 -17.85 7.75
C LYS A 121 -14.19 -18.50 6.89
N ILE A 122 -13.81 -19.75 7.16
CA ILE A 122 -12.87 -20.54 6.36
C ILE A 122 -13.65 -21.56 5.57
N ILE A 123 -13.47 -21.57 4.26
CA ILE A 123 -14.01 -22.59 3.34
C ILE A 123 -12.82 -23.29 2.70
N ILE A 124 -12.79 -24.61 2.74
CA ILE A 124 -11.75 -25.44 2.15
C ILE A 124 -12.32 -26.13 0.94
N ILE A 125 -11.69 -25.94 -0.21
CA ILE A 125 -12.10 -26.48 -1.49
C ILE A 125 -11.02 -27.46 -1.98
N ASP A 126 -11.42 -28.64 -2.47
CA ASP A 126 -10.52 -29.69 -2.91
C ASP A 126 -9.79 -29.33 -4.21
N ASN A 127 -10.52 -29.02 -5.27
CA ASN A 127 -9.91 -28.81 -6.59
C ASN A 127 -10.61 -27.73 -7.42
N PHE A 128 -9.80 -26.87 -8.06
CA PHE A 128 -10.25 -25.79 -8.96
C PHE A 128 -10.14 -26.12 -10.46
N GLN A 129 -9.79 -27.35 -10.85
CA GLN A 129 -9.51 -27.66 -12.26
C GLN A 129 -10.72 -27.54 -13.19
N GLN A 130 -11.96 -27.66 -12.67
CA GLN A 130 -13.17 -27.52 -13.48
C GLN A 130 -13.42 -26.10 -14.00
N ILE A 131 -12.93 -25.05 -13.34
CA ILE A 131 -13.12 -23.66 -13.78
C ILE A 131 -12.44 -23.39 -15.13
N LYS A 132 -11.28 -24.01 -15.38
CA LYS A 132 -10.58 -23.84 -16.68
C LYS A 132 -11.34 -24.42 -17.88
N SER A 133 -12.15 -25.45 -17.68
CA SER A 133 -12.93 -26.07 -18.78
C SER A 133 -14.18 -25.26 -19.14
N GLN A 134 -14.81 -24.58 -18.19
CA GLN A 134 -15.98 -23.73 -18.44
C GLN A 134 -15.61 -22.40 -19.10
N GLN A 135 -14.49 -21.76 -18.74
CA GLN A 135 -14.03 -20.53 -19.40
C GLN A 135 -13.77 -20.73 -20.90
N LYS A 136 -13.29 -21.90 -21.32
CA LYS A 136 -13.13 -22.23 -22.75
C LYS A 136 -14.46 -22.35 -23.51
N LYS A 137 -15.57 -22.67 -22.85
CA LYS A 137 -16.91 -22.72 -23.47
C LYS A 137 -17.50 -21.34 -23.74
N TYR A 138 -17.19 -20.34 -22.90
CA TYR A 138 -17.70 -18.97 -23.09
C TYR A 138 -16.88 -18.13 -24.06
N GLN A 139 -15.63 -18.51 -24.36
CA GLN A 139 -14.79 -17.81 -25.35
C GLN A 139 -15.03 -18.26 -26.80
N LYS A 140 -15.88 -19.28 -27.05
CA LYS A 140 -16.23 -19.80 -28.38
C LYS A 140 -17.63 -19.38 -28.87
N LYS A 141 -18.28 -18.42 -28.23
CA LYS A 141 -19.48 -17.73 -28.71
C LYS A 141 -19.17 -16.26 -28.95
#